data_a9cec8651c840a96cc3c23cdaaff123b
#
_entry.id   a9cec8651c840a96cc3c23cdaaff123b
#
_cell.length_a   1.000
_cell.length_b   1.000
_cell.length_c   1.000
_cell.angle_alpha   90.00
_cell.angle_beta   90.00
_cell.angle_gamma   90.00
#
_symmetry.space_group_name_H-M   'P 1'
#
loop_
_entity.id
_entity.type
_entity.pdbx_description
1 polymer ?
#
loop_
_entity_poly.entity_id
_entity_poly.type
_entity_poly.pdbx_seq_one_letter_code
_entity_poly.pdbx_strand_id
1 'polypeptide(L)'
;MKLVMTLLARDEADIVEAWLAFHLNAGADFVIATDNRSEDGTTEVLERYAREGHVHLIREPGEDLRQDEWVTRMARLAATEFAADWVINSDADEFWWPRGETLSEMLAAVPERYGTVSGFLRTFVPRGGEGDFAERMTVRFSALAPINDPASLYKPIRKVLHRAHPEIRLTRGNHAVVDSPFAPLRGWFPIEVFHFPIRSFEQFEHKTELQRTAFEQYVDRPPTGYHARMFDAMREGRMAEHYDSLLVSDAELEAGRADGRLVDDTRLRDALRLLRAPDGGFLFPADAPALAFPTPTLVEDADYAVEAAVLGEADVVRLQRRLDTLERRLASIELRLPNRVYRKASAAAKRVLGRDGRAE
;
A
#
# COMPACT_ATOMS: atom_id res chain seq x y z
N MET A 1 2.09 -23.34 10.88
CA MET A 1 2.63 -22.04 10.43
C MET A 1 1.78 -20.94 11.05
N LYS A 2 2.38 -19.90 11.60
CA LYS A 2 1.66 -18.77 12.20
C LYS A 2 1.86 -17.51 11.35
N LEU A 3 0.78 -16.97 10.82
CA LEU A 3 0.74 -15.73 10.06
C LEU A 3 0.28 -14.58 10.97
N VAL A 4 1.15 -13.60 11.17
CA VAL A 4 0.79 -12.38 11.91
C VAL A 4 0.70 -11.21 10.94
N MET A 5 -0.34 -10.40 11.05
CA MET A 5 -0.44 -9.14 10.33
C MET A 5 -0.10 -7.97 11.24
N THR A 6 0.54 -6.94 10.70
CA THR A 6 0.73 -5.67 11.40
C THR A 6 -0.14 -4.60 10.77
N LEU A 7 -0.78 -3.78 11.59
CA LEU A 7 -1.65 -2.70 11.19
C LEU A 7 -1.22 -1.40 11.89
N LEU A 8 -0.95 -0.36 11.12
CA LEU A 8 -0.85 0.99 11.64
C LEU A 8 -2.13 1.74 11.28
N ALA A 9 -2.87 2.19 12.29
CA ALA A 9 -4.14 2.90 12.11
C ALA A 9 -4.11 4.28 12.75
N ARG A 10 -4.78 5.24 12.10
CA ARG A 10 -5.17 6.51 12.66
C ARG A 10 -6.42 7.01 11.93
N ASP A 11 -7.53 7.10 12.66
CA ASP A 11 -8.81 7.57 12.16
C ASP A 11 -9.29 6.80 10.89
N GLU A 12 -9.43 5.48 11.05
CA GLU A 12 -9.82 4.54 9.98
C GLU A 12 -11.08 3.72 10.41
N ALA A 13 -11.97 4.32 11.23
CA ALA A 13 -13.16 3.63 11.74
C ALA A 13 -14.11 3.15 10.63
N ASP A 14 -14.10 3.81 9.49
CA ASP A 14 -14.91 3.47 8.33
C ASP A 14 -14.50 2.16 7.64
N ILE A 15 -13.29 1.64 7.93
CA ILE A 15 -12.74 0.48 7.23
C ILE A 15 -12.07 -0.56 8.14
N VAL A 16 -11.59 -0.16 9.32
CA VAL A 16 -10.73 -1.02 10.16
C VAL A 16 -11.43 -2.31 10.60
N GLU A 17 -12.72 -2.28 10.87
CA GLU A 17 -13.46 -3.49 11.25
C GLU A 17 -13.61 -4.46 10.08
N ALA A 18 -13.92 -3.96 8.89
CA ALA A 18 -13.93 -4.76 7.66
C ALA A 18 -12.56 -5.39 7.39
N TRP A 19 -11.49 -4.62 7.60
CA TRP A 19 -10.11 -5.09 7.45
C TRP A 19 -9.79 -6.24 8.40
N LEU A 20 -10.10 -6.11 9.69
CA LEU A 20 -9.89 -7.16 10.71
C LEU A 20 -10.70 -8.41 10.38
N ALA A 21 -12.00 -8.24 10.12
CA ALA A 21 -12.88 -9.36 9.81
C ALA A 21 -12.40 -10.13 8.57
N PHE A 22 -12.04 -9.43 7.50
CA PHE A 22 -11.56 -10.06 6.28
C PHE A 22 -10.27 -10.86 6.53
N HIS A 23 -9.23 -10.23 7.07
CA HIS A 23 -7.91 -10.86 7.14
C HIS A 23 -7.85 -12.02 8.12
N LEU A 24 -8.53 -11.92 9.27
CA LEU A 24 -8.65 -13.02 10.22
C LEU A 24 -9.37 -14.22 9.61
N ASN A 25 -10.35 -13.99 8.73
CA ASN A 25 -11.05 -15.06 8.01
C ASN A 25 -10.33 -15.51 6.72
N ALA A 26 -9.39 -14.71 6.20
CA ALA A 26 -8.57 -15.07 5.06
C ALA A 26 -7.30 -15.87 5.43
N GLY A 27 -7.11 -16.17 6.72
CA GLY A 27 -6.03 -17.03 7.20
C GLY A 27 -4.92 -16.33 7.97
N ALA A 28 -5.12 -15.08 8.42
CA ALA A 28 -4.27 -14.46 9.42
C ALA A 28 -4.61 -15.02 10.81
N ASP A 29 -3.60 -15.47 11.55
CA ASP A 29 -3.81 -16.02 12.89
C ASP A 29 -3.95 -14.95 13.96
N PHE A 30 -3.31 -13.79 13.73
CA PHE A 30 -3.22 -12.73 14.75
C PHE A 30 -2.85 -11.38 14.13
N VAL A 31 -3.25 -10.29 14.79
CA VAL A 31 -2.91 -8.92 14.37
C VAL A 31 -2.18 -8.19 15.49
N ILE A 32 -1.10 -7.50 15.14
CA ILE A 32 -0.46 -6.49 16.00
C ILE A 32 -0.82 -5.13 15.43
N ALA A 33 -1.63 -4.36 16.14
CA ALA A 33 -2.08 -3.06 15.71
C ALA A 33 -1.42 -1.95 16.53
N THR A 34 -0.93 -0.91 15.84
CA THR A 34 -0.56 0.35 16.47
C THR A 34 -1.62 1.38 16.14
N ASP A 35 -2.27 1.90 17.17
CA ASP A 35 -3.19 3.03 17.09
C ASP A 35 -2.44 4.32 17.42
N ASN A 36 -2.37 5.22 16.44
CA ASN A 36 -1.74 6.52 16.62
C ASN A 36 -2.77 7.61 16.90
N ARG A 37 -3.35 7.59 18.11
CA ARG A 37 -4.26 8.63 18.60
C ARG A 37 -5.51 8.81 17.74
N SER A 38 -6.20 7.72 17.41
CA SER A 38 -7.49 7.81 16.72
C SER A 38 -8.56 8.43 17.62
N GLU A 39 -9.45 9.25 17.02
CA GLU A 39 -10.53 9.99 17.69
C GLU A 39 -11.91 9.67 17.09
N ASP A 40 -11.99 8.76 16.10
CA ASP A 40 -13.18 8.49 15.29
C ASP A 40 -13.91 7.16 15.61
N GLY A 41 -13.45 6.39 16.61
CA GLY A 41 -13.97 5.05 16.92
C GLY A 41 -13.05 3.89 16.50
N THR A 42 -11.96 4.16 15.83
CA THR A 42 -10.94 3.15 15.46
C THR A 42 -10.42 2.40 16.68
N THR A 43 -10.10 3.13 17.76
CA THR A 43 -9.59 2.55 19.01
C THR A 43 -10.55 1.54 19.61
N GLU A 44 -11.83 1.87 19.68
CA GLU A 44 -12.89 1.02 20.25
C GLU A 44 -13.04 -0.29 19.48
N VAL A 45 -12.93 -0.23 18.15
CA VAL A 45 -12.92 -1.44 17.31
C VAL A 45 -11.71 -2.31 17.62
N LEU A 46 -10.51 -1.74 17.65
CA LEU A 46 -9.27 -2.47 17.94
C LEU A 46 -9.30 -3.09 19.35
N GLU A 47 -9.82 -2.38 20.35
CA GLU A 47 -9.99 -2.89 21.70
C GLU A 47 -10.99 -4.04 21.80
N ARG A 48 -12.07 -4.01 21.01
CA ARG A 48 -13.02 -5.11 20.95
C ARG A 48 -12.35 -6.38 20.46
N TYR A 49 -11.60 -6.31 19.36
CA TYR A 49 -10.85 -7.45 18.82
C TYR A 49 -9.70 -7.89 19.73
N ALA A 50 -9.12 -6.97 20.49
CA ALA A 50 -8.10 -7.32 21.50
C ALA A 50 -8.68 -8.10 22.68
N ARG A 51 -9.89 -7.76 23.13
CA ARG A 51 -10.60 -8.51 24.20
C ARG A 51 -10.95 -9.93 23.78
N GLU A 52 -11.24 -10.15 22.50
CA GLU A 52 -11.51 -11.47 21.93
C GLU A 52 -10.20 -12.25 21.60
N GLY A 53 -9.03 -11.66 21.86
CA GLY A 53 -7.74 -12.33 21.70
C GLY A 53 -7.20 -12.33 20.27
N HIS A 54 -7.78 -11.57 19.36
CA HIS A 54 -7.35 -11.48 17.95
C HIS A 54 -6.33 -10.38 17.68
N VAL A 55 -6.23 -9.36 18.54
CA VAL A 55 -5.39 -8.19 18.36
C VAL A 55 -4.50 -7.95 19.56
N HIS A 56 -3.23 -7.66 19.35
CA HIS A 56 -2.36 -6.98 20.30
C HIS A 56 -2.32 -5.49 19.97
N LEU A 57 -2.96 -4.67 20.82
CA LEU A 57 -3.08 -3.24 20.59
C LEU A 57 -1.94 -2.48 21.27
N ILE A 58 -1.20 -1.71 20.49
CA ILE A 58 -0.18 -0.76 20.93
C ILE A 58 -0.75 0.64 20.75
N ARG A 59 -0.78 1.42 21.81
CA ARG A 59 -1.19 2.83 21.76
C ARG A 59 0.06 3.71 21.61
N GLU A 60 0.12 4.47 20.52
CA GLU A 60 1.22 5.39 20.25
C GLU A 60 0.79 6.82 20.53
N PRO A 61 1.23 7.43 21.65
CA PRO A 61 0.80 8.77 22.03
C PRO A 61 1.52 9.91 21.28
N GLY A 62 2.57 9.58 20.52
CA GLY A 62 3.36 10.55 19.79
C GLY A 62 2.57 11.23 18.68
N GLU A 63 2.84 12.53 18.45
CA GLU A 63 2.25 13.28 17.31
C GLU A 63 2.99 12.98 16.00
N ASP A 64 4.16 12.39 16.10
CA ASP A 64 5.05 12.06 15.01
C ASP A 64 4.50 10.91 14.18
N LEU A 65 4.49 11.01 12.87
CA LEU A 65 4.17 9.89 11.99
C LEU A 65 5.44 9.12 11.60
N ARG A 66 5.96 8.30 12.52
CA ARG A 66 7.13 7.44 12.31
C ARG A 66 6.74 6.06 11.77
N GLN A 67 6.05 6.04 10.64
CA GLN A 67 5.46 4.83 10.08
C GLN A 67 6.46 3.67 9.95
N ASP A 68 7.64 3.92 9.39
CA ASP A 68 8.67 2.89 9.18
C ASP A 68 9.26 2.34 10.49
N GLU A 69 9.40 3.18 11.51
CA GLU A 69 9.86 2.74 12.84
C GLU A 69 8.81 1.87 13.53
N TRP A 70 7.54 2.30 13.53
CA TRP A 70 6.46 1.58 14.21
C TRP A 70 6.11 0.26 13.51
N VAL A 71 6.05 0.26 12.19
CA VAL A 71 5.82 -0.98 11.44
C VAL A 71 6.99 -1.94 11.60
N THR A 72 8.24 -1.45 11.58
CA THR A 72 9.42 -2.28 11.87
C THR A 72 9.38 -2.86 13.29
N ARG A 73 8.97 -2.06 14.29
CA ARG A 73 8.79 -2.53 15.68
C ARG A 73 7.76 -3.65 15.76
N MET A 74 6.58 -3.48 15.14
CA MET A 74 5.54 -4.51 15.12
C MET A 74 6.01 -5.79 14.41
N ALA A 75 6.71 -5.67 13.28
CA ALA A 75 7.23 -6.81 12.54
C ALA A 75 8.27 -7.62 13.34
N ARG A 76 9.13 -6.94 14.11
CA ARG A 76 10.08 -7.57 15.02
C ARG A 76 9.39 -8.23 16.21
N LEU A 77 8.40 -7.56 16.79
CA LEU A 77 7.58 -8.08 17.88
C LEU A 77 6.86 -9.36 17.46
N ALA A 78 6.32 -9.41 16.22
CA ALA A 78 5.72 -10.61 15.68
C ALA A 78 6.68 -11.82 15.70
N ALA A 79 7.97 -11.58 15.39
CA ALA A 79 8.99 -12.63 15.42
C ALA A 79 9.41 -13.03 16.84
N THR A 80 9.58 -12.05 17.75
CA THR A 80 10.22 -12.28 19.06
C THR A 80 9.24 -12.68 20.15
N GLU A 81 8.01 -12.19 20.12
CA GLU A 81 7.03 -12.42 21.20
C GLU A 81 5.82 -13.23 20.73
N PHE A 82 5.47 -13.17 19.45
CA PHE A 82 4.29 -13.86 18.94
C PHE A 82 4.60 -15.12 18.13
N ALA A 83 5.87 -15.51 18.02
CA ALA A 83 6.32 -16.72 17.30
C ALA A 83 5.74 -16.82 15.88
N ALA A 84 5.69 -15.69 15.17
CA ALA A 84 5.25 -15.66 13.79
C ALA A 84 6.25 -16.39 12.87
N ASP A 85 5.74 -17.12 11.89
CA ASP A 85 6.52 -17.65 10.77
C ASP A 85 6.59 -16.63 9.62
N TRP A 86 5.46 -15.93 9.39
CA TRP A 86 5.32 -14.92 8.37
C TRP A 86 4.66 -13.65 8.93
N VAL A 87 5.03 -12.50 8.35
CA VAL A 87 4.47 -11.19 8.68
C VAL A 87 4.00 -10.49 7.42
N ILE A 88 2.75 -10.03 7.43
CA ILE A 88 2.20 -9.11 6.45
C ILE A 88 2.08 -7.73 7.11
N ASN A 89 2.71 -6.72 6.51
CA ASN A 89 2.58 -5.34 6.97
C ASN A 89 1.60 -4.61 6.07
N SER A 90 0.48 -4.14 6.63
CA SER A 90 -0.64 -3.59 5.88
C SER A 90 -1.04 -2.22 6.39
N ASP A 91 -1.49 -1.37 5.48
CA ASP A 91 -2.26 -0.18 5.81
C ASP A 91 -3.75 -0.57 5.90
N ALA A 92 -4.59 0.21 6.61
CA ALA A 92 -6.00 -0.14 6.85
C ALA A 92 -6.85 -0.16 5.56
N ASP A 93 -6.42 0.55 4.54
CA ASP A 93 -7.08 0.63 3.24
C ASP A 93 -6.59 -0.43 2.21
N GLU A 94 -5.89 -1.47 2.69
CA GLU A 94 -5.32 -2.56 1.89
C GLU A 94 -5.84 -3.93 2.32
N PHE A 95 -6.46 -4.66 1.38
CA PHE A 95 -6.94 -6.02 1.60
C PHE A 95 -6.10 -7.02 0.82
N TRP A 96 -5.46 -7.94 1.52
CA TRP A 96 -4.54 -8.93 0.96
C TRP A 96 -5.31 -10.17 0.50
N TRP A 97 -5.61 -10.22 -0.80
CA TRP A 97 -6.40 -11.27 -1.42
C TRP A 97 -5.52 -12.40 -1.93
N PRO A 98 -5.57 -13.61 -1.36
CA PRO A 98 -4.82 -14.74 -1.84
C PRO A 98 -5.45 -15.32 -3.12
N ARG A 99 -4.61 -15.93 -3.98
CA ARG A 99 -5.03 -16.50 -5.26
C ARG A 99 -5.05 -18.02 -5.21
N GLY A 100 -6.18 -18.58 -4.82
CA GLY A 100 -6.44 -20.02 -4.85
C GLY A 100 -6.56 -20.74 -3.52
N GLU A 101 -6.01 -20.19 -2.45
CA GLU A 101 -6.02 -20.77 -1.10
C GLU A 101 -6.11 -19.67 -0.06
N THR A 102 -6.17 -19.98 1.23
CA THR A 102 -6.01 -18.96 2.29
C THR A 102 -4.60 -18.36 2.29
N LEU A 103 -4.43 -17.22 2.92
CA LEU A 103 -3.11 -16.58 3.07
C LEU A 103 -2.08 -17.52 3.70
N SER A 104 -2.48 -18.26 4.74
CA SER A 104 -1.62 -19.22 5.42
C SER A 104 -1.20 -20.37 4.52
N GLU A 105 -2.14 -20.97 3.80
CA GLU A 105 -1.86 -22.09 2.87
C GLU A 105 -0.99 -21.65 1.71
N MET A 106 -1.26 -20.47 1.14
CA MET A 106 -0.46 -19.87 0.09
C MET A 106 1.00 -19.66 0.54
N LEU A 107 1.21 -19.13 1.74
CA LEU A 107 2.55 -18.88 2.27
C LEU A 107 3.27 -20.16 2.69
N ALA A 108 2.54 -21.20 3.10
CA ALA A 108 3.11 -22.53 3.38
C ALA A 108 3.71 -23.18 2.12
N ALA A 109 3.21 -22.83 0.92
CA ALA A 109 3.75 -23.31 -0.35
C ALA A 109 5.04 -22.61 -0.78
N VAL A 110 5.44 -21.50 -0.15
CA VAL A 110 6.66 -20.78 -0.50
C VAL A 110 7.89 -21.55 -0.01
N PRO A 111 8.83 -21.95 -0.89
CA PRO A 111 10.03 -22.68 -0.48
C PRO A 111 10.86 -21.91 0.56
N GLU A 112 11.45 -22.63 1.52
CA GLU A 112 12.14 -22.04 2.70
C GLU A 112 13.25 -21.05 2.35
N ARG A 113 13.91 -21.20 1.21
CA ARG A 113 14.97 -20.28 0.74
C ARG A 113 14.47 -18.89 0.42
N TYR A 114 13.16 -18.71 0.19
CA TYR A 114 12.55 -17.41 -0.06
C TYR A 114 11.87 -16.91 1.20
N GLY A 115 12.14 -15.66 1.55
CA GLY A 115 11.56 -15.07 2.74
C GLY A 115 10.98 -13.67 2.53
N THR A 116 10.91 -13.23 1.27
CA THR A 116 10.16 -12.03 0.91
C THR A 116 9.30 -12.34 -0.29
N VAL A 117 8.00 -12.09 -0.18
CA VAL A 117 7.01 -12.25 -1.23
C VAL A 117 6.38 -10.89 -1.51
N SER A 118 6.02 -10.64 -2.76
CA SER A 118 5.36 -9.39 -3.16
C SER A 118 3.90 -9.63 -3.50
N GLY A 119 3.03 -8.74 -3.01
CA GLY A 119 1.65 -8.60 -3.45
C GLY A 119 1.54 -7.49 -4.51
N PHE A 120 0.73 -7.71 -5.53
CA PHE A 120 0.45 -6.72 -6.56
C PHE A 120 -0.69 -5.80 -6.13
N LEU A 121 -0.44 -4.47 -6.07
CA LEU A 121 -1.43 -3.49 -5.65
C LEU A 121 -2.48 -3.25 -6.73
N ARG A 122 -3.74 -3.44 -6.39
CA ARG A 122 -4.94 -3.23 -7.21
C ARG A 122 -5.71 -2.03 -6.71
N THR A 123 -5.57 -0.89 -7.35
CA THR A 123 -6.26 0.34 -6.92
C THR A 123 -7.69 0.37 -7.43
N PHE A 124 -8.64 0.45 -6.50
CA PHE A 124 -10.05 0.67 -6.79
C PHE A 124 -10.32 2.14 -7.02
N VAL A 125 -11.25 2.43 -7.94
CA VAL A 125 -11.58 3.81 -8.30
C VAL A 125 -12.47 4.44 -7.25
N PRO A 126 -12.23 5.71 -6.87
CA PRO A 126 -13.10 6.43 -5.95
C PRO A 126 -14.49 6.62 -6.54
N ARG A 127 -15.50 6.40 -5.70
CA ARG A 127 -16.91 6.60 -6.04
C ARG A 127 -17.58 7.44 -4.97
N GLY A 128 -18.21 8.52 -5.36
CA GLY A 128 -19.01 9.34 -4.46
C GLY A 128 -20.23 8.60 -3.93
N GLY A 129 -20.90 9.17 -2.94
CA GLY A 129 -22.11 8.63 -2.31
C GLY A 129 -21.89 8.23 -0.86
N GLU A 130 -23.00 7.91 -0.19
CA GLU A 130 -23.04 7.46 1.20
C GLU A 130 -22.97 5.93 1.31
N GLY A 131 -22.71 5.43 2.52
CA GLY A 131 -22.72 4.01 2.86
C GLY A 131 -21.38 3.31 2.68
N ASP A 132 -21.40 2.00 2.74
CA ASP A 132 -20.23 1.14 2.77
C ASP A 132 -19.36 1.33 1.51
N PHE A 133 -18.06 1.53 1.71
CA PHE A 133 -17.08 1.70 0.63
C PHE A 133 -17.05 0.49 -0.29
N ALA A 134 -17.15 -0.72 0.24
CA ALA A 134 -17.06 -1.95 -0.54
C ALA A 134 -18.25 -2.14 -1.49
N GLU A 135 -19.43 -1.61 -1.12
CA GLU A 135 -20.62 -1.64 -1.99
C GLU A 135 -20.49 -0.68 -3.17
N ARG A 136 -19.78 0.43 -2.99
CA ARG A 136 -19.63 1.49 -4.00
C ARG A 136 -18.40 1.30 -4.89
N MET A 137 -17.29 0.84 -4.32
CA MET A 137 -16.00 0.76 -4.98
C MET A 137 -15.74 -0.67 -5.48
N THR A 138 -16.45 -1.05 -6.53
CA THR A 138 -16.39 -2.40 -7.14
C THR A 138 -15.71 -2.40 -8.51
N VAL A 139 -15.00 -1.34 -8.85
CA VAL A 139 -14.28 -1.21 -10.12
C VAL A 139 -12.84 -0.80 -9.82
N ARG A 140 -11.90 -1.42 -10.49
CA ARG A 140 -10.46 -1.15 -10.33
C ARG A 140 -9.78 -0.80 -11.65
N PHE A 141 -8.62 -0.19 -11.58
CA PHE A 141 -7.74 -0.01 -12.72
C PHE A 141 -7.16 -1.35 -13.20
N SER A 142 -6.99 -1.47 -14.50
CA SER A 142 -6.26 -2.55 -15.17
C SER A 142 -4.86 -2.11 -15.64
N ALA A 143 -4.09 -3.05 -16.20
CA ALA A 143 -2.80 -2.75 -16.84
C ALA A 143 -2.89 -1.82 -18.07
N LEU A 144 -4.07 -1.68 -18.67
CA LEU A 144 -4.29 -0.79 -19.81
C LEU A 144 -4.50 0.67 -19.39
N ALA A 145 -4.67 0.95 -18.10
CA ALA A 145 -4.73 2.32 -17.61
C ALA A 145 -3.34 2.99 -17.70
N PRO A 146 -3.28 4.31 -17.99
CA PRO A 146 -2.01 5.03 -18.07
C PRO A 146 -1.21 4.93 -16.78
N ILE A 147 -0.04 4.31 -16.84
CA ILE A 147 0.80 4.08 -15.66
C ILE A 147 1.49 5.38 -15.20
N ASN A 148 1.52 5.57 -13.87
CA ASN A 148 2.17 6.72 -13.25
C ASN A 148 1.73 8.08 -13.83
N ASP A 149 0.53 8.18 -14.37
CA ASP A 149 -0.05 9.43 -14.79
C ASP A 149 -0.22 10.36 -13.56
N PRO A 150 0.31 11.59 -13.60
CA PRO A 150 0.11 12.54 -12.51
C PRO A 150 -1.37 12.85 -12.23
N ALA A 151 -2.25 12.80 -13.22
CA ALA A 151 -3.69 13.05 -13.07
C ALA A 151 -4.46 11.84 -12.54
N SER A 152 -3.84 10.65 -12.49
CA SER A 152 -4.48 9.39 -12.08
C SER A 152 -3.99 8.92 -10.71
N LEU A 153 -4.86 8.23 -9.99
CA LEU A 153 -4.51 7.47 -8.78
C LEU A 153 -3.80 6.15 -9.11
N TYR A 154 -3.86 5.69 -10.36
CA TYR A 154 -3.27 4.43 -10.76
C TYR A 154 -1.74 4.50 -10.75
N LYS A 155 -1.17 3.81 -9.80
CA LYS A 155 0.27 3.64 -9.65
C LYS A 155 0.54 2.17 -9.37
N PRO A 156 0.80 1.36 -10.41
CA PRO A 156 1.11 -0.04 -10.20
C PRO A 156 2.41 -0.15 -9.40
N ILE A 157 2.26 -0.64 -8.19
CA ILE A 157 3.33 -0.85 -7.22
C ILE A 157 3.11 -2.19 -6.52
N ARG A 158 4.13 -2.63 -5.81
CA ARG A 158 4.08 -3.84 -4.98
C ARG A 158 4.11 -3.46 -3.52
N LYS A 159 3.45 -4.28 -2.72
CA LYS A 159 3.61 -4.37 -1.27
C LYS A 159 4.38 -5.64 -0.95
N VAL A 160 5.02 -5.70 0.21
CA VAL A 160 5.83 -6.86 0.59
C VAL A 160 5.36 -7.47 1.89
N LEU A 161 5.43 -8.78 1.95
CA LEU A 161 5.34 -9.58 3.15
C LEU A 161 6.63 -10.40 3.31
N HIS A 162 6.91 -10.88 4.50
CA HIS A 162 8.20 -11.51 4.76
C HIS A 162 8.13 -12.59 5.84
N ARG A 163 9.09 -13.53 5.83
CA ARG A 163 9.30 -14.42 6.97
C ARG A 163 9.67 -13.58 8.19
N ALA A 164 9.17 -13.98 9.33
CA ALA A 164 9.43 -13.30 10.58
C ALA A 164 10.94 -13.37 10.92
N HIS A 165 11.52 -12.24 11.29
CA HIS A 165 12.92 -12.16 11.69
C HIS A 165 13.14 -10.98 12.65
N PRO A 166 13.91 -11.16 13.75
CA PRO A 166 14.05 -10.13 14.80
C PRO A 166 14.81 -8.88 14.34
N GLU A 167 15.60 -8.95 13.27
CA GLU A 167 16.42 -7.84 12.78
C GLU A 167 15.84 -7.19 11.52
N ILE A 168 14.65 -7.61 11.09
CA ILE A 168 14.05 -7.10 9.88
C ILE A 168 13.80 -5.59 9.98
N ARG A 169 13.91 -4.89 8.85
CA ARG A 169 13.58 -3.47 8.73
C ARG A 169 12.76 -3.22 7.47
N LEU A 170 11.73 -2.41 7.63
CA LEU A 170 10.81 -2.06 6.56
C LEU A 170 11.04 -0.64 6.08
N THR A 171 10.79 -0.40 4.80
CA THR A 171 10.73 0.94 4.24
C THR A 171 9.36 1.55 4.48
N ARG A 172 9.29 2.88 4.48
CA ARG A 172 8.02 3.61 4.55
C ARG A 172 7.06 3.14 3.45
N GLY A 173 5.78 2.96 3.81
CA GLY A 173 4.73 2.49 2.91
C GLY A 173 4.77 0.98 2.63
N ASN A 174 5.54 0.20 3.38
CA ASN A 174 5.58 -1.27 3.28
C ASN A 174 5.97 -1.80 1.87
N HIS A 175 6.76 -1.02 1.12
CA HIS A 175 7.12 -1.37 -0.27
C HIS A 175 8.35 -2.25 -0.40
N ALA A 176 9.21 -2.31 0.61
CA ALA A 176 10.40 -3.14 0.61
C ALA A 176 10.84 -3.54 2.02
N VAL A 177 11.46 -4.70 2.08
CA VAL A 177 12.22 -5.16 3.25
C VAL A 177 13.68 -4.82 3.03
N VAL A 178 14.30 -4.19 4.02
CA VAL A 178 15.73 -3.91 4.07
C VAL A 178 16.36 -4.87 5.10
N ASP A 179 17.57 -5.28 4.83
CA ASP A 179 18.34 -6.14 5.74
C ASP A 179 17.67 -7.51 6.00
N SER A 180 16.95 -8.05 5.00
CA SER A 180 16.41 -9.41 5.06
C SER A 180 17.52 -10.45 4.85
N PRO A 181 17.62 -11.47 5.72
CA PRO A 181 18.54 -12.58 5.50
C PRO A 181 18.06 -13.55 4.40
N PHE A 182 16.82 -13.37 3.91
CA PHE A 182 16.18 -14.27 2.97
C PHE A 182 16.19 -13.73 1.54
N ALA A 183 16.26 -14.63 0.57
CA ALA A 183 16.11 -14.28 -0.84
C ALA A 183 14.66 -13.83 -1.15
N PRO A 184 14.46 -12.80 -1.97
CA PRO A 184 13.13 -12.44 -2.44
C PRO A 184 12.61 -13.40 -3.49
N LEU A 185 11.35 -13.78 -3.40
CA LEU A 185 10.63 -14.50 -4.43
C LEU A 185 10.33 -13.54 -5.58
N ARG A 186 10.77 -13.87 -6.78
CA ARG A 186 10.63 -13.01 -7.96
C ARG A 186 9.79 -13.70 -9.03
N GLY A 187 9.01 -12.89 -9.79
CA GLY A 187 8.25 -13.37 -10.94
C GLY A 187 6.99 -14.16 -10.58
N TRP A 188 6.68 -14.32 -9.31
CA TRP A 188 5.43 -14.89 -8.84
C TRP A 188 4.79 -13.98 -7.79
N PHE A 189 3.54 -13.60 -8.02
CA PHE A 189 2.75 -12.73 -7.16
C PHE A 189 1.49 -13.50 -6.71
N PRO A 190 1.60 -14.35 -5.68
CA PRO A 190 0.49 -15.21 -5.26
C PRO A 190 -0.65 -14.47 -4.55
N ILE A 191 -0.44 -13.19 -4.26
CA ILE A 191 -1.37 -12.36 -3.50
C ILE A 191 -1.58 -11.04 -4.24
N GLU A 192 -2.83 -10.64 -4.37
CA GLU A 192 -3.23 -9.31 -4.81
C GLU A 192 -3.49 -8.44 -3.57
N VAL A 193 -3.24 -7.14 -3.65
CA VAL A 193 -3.54 -6.20 -2.57
C VAL A 193 -4.56 -5.20 -3.07
N PHE A 194 -5.81 -5.33 -2.65
CA PHE A 194 -6.88 -4.42 -3.02
C PHE A 194 -6.76 -3.14 -2.20
N HIS A 195 -6.70 -2.01 -2.88
CA HIS A 195 -6.40 -0.72 -2.26
C HIS A 195 -7.53 0.28 -2.49
N PHE A 196 -8.06 0.82 -1.38
CA PHE A 196 -9.19 1.75 -1.33
C PHE A 196 -8.77 3.10 -0.74
N PRO A 197 -7.97 3.90 -1.47
CA PRO A 197 -7.28 5.06 -0.91
C PRO A 197 -8.18 6.25 -0.58
N ILE A 198 -9.32 6.38 -1.28
CA ILE A 198 -10.26 7.50 -1.17
C ILE A 198 -11.67 6.93 -1.09
N ARG A 199 -12.28 6.99 0.08
CA ARG A 199 -13.57 6.36 0.36
C ARG A 199 -14.71 7.36 0.56
N SER A 200 -14.43 8.50 1.20
CA SER A 200 -15.35 9.62 1.34
C SER A 200 -14.59 10.96 1.29
N PHE A 201 -15.32 12.06 1.22
CA PHE A 201 -14.70 13.38 1.28
C PHE A 201 -14.06 13.64 2.65
N GLU A 202 -14.77 13.31 3.72
CA GLU A 202 -14.32 13.51 5.10
C GLU A 202 -13.03 12.71 5.36
N GLN A 203 -13.00 11.44 4.97
CA GLN A 203 -11.81 10.59 5.11
C GLN A 203 -10.64 11.15 4.29
N PHE A 204 -10.89 11.60 3.06
CA PHE A 204 -9.87 12.15 2.18
C PHE A 204 -9.29 13.45 2.71
N GLU A 205 -10.13 14.38 3.16
CA GLU A 205 -9.72 15.66 3.73
C GLU A 205 -8.90 15.46 5.00
N HIS A 206 -9.41 14.65 5.94
CA HIS A 206 -8.74 14.33 7.19
C HIS A 206 -7.36 13.67 6.97
N LYS A 207 -7.32 12.64 6.13
CA LYS A 207 -6.06 11.94 5.77
C LYS A 207 -5.05 12.89 5.10
N THR A 208 -5.53 13.84 4.30
CA THR A 208 -4.69 14.86 3.67
C THR A 208 -4.04 15.77 4.71
N GLU A 209 -4.80 16.24 5.70
CA GLU A 209 -4.28 17.08 6.78
C GLU A 209 -3.22 16.36 7.61
N LEU A 210 -3.46 15.10 7.97
CA LEU A 210 -2.49 14.28 8.69
C LEU A 210 -1.19 14.09 7.88
N GLN A 211 -1.32 13.80 6.59
CA GLN A 211 -0.17 13.65 5.71
C GLN A 211 0.60 14.96 5.52
N ARG A 212 -0.10 16.11 5.39
CA ARG A 212 0.52 17.42 5.28
C ARG A 212 1.36 17.72 6.51
N THR A 213 0.80 17.53 7.69
CA THR A 213 1.49 17.74 8.97
C THR A 213 2.75 16.84 9.06
N ALA A 214 2.62 15.58 8.71
CA ALA A 214 3.77 14.68 8.70
C ALA A 214 4.85 15.08 7.69
N PHE A 215 4.46 15.58 6.51
CA PHE A 215 5.42 16.08 5.51
C PHE A 215 6.17 17.32 6.02
N GLU A 216 5.49 18.26 6.66
CA GLU A 216 6.10 19.48 7.20
C GLU A 216 7.11 19.16 8.31
N GLN A 217 6.84 18.16 9.12
CA GLN A 217 7.70 17.81 10.26
C GLN A 217 8.92 16.93 9.88
N TYR A 218 8.77 16.03 8.90
CA TYR A 218 9.75 14.92 8.70
C TYR A 218 10.36 14.88 7.31
N VAL A 219 9.99 15.76 6.39
CA VAL A 219 10.45 15.69 5.01
C VAL A 219 11.22 16.94 4.63
N ASP A 220 12.54 16.86 4.62
CA ASP A 220 13.45 17.96 4.21
C ASP A 220 13.34 18.34 2.70
N ARG A 221 12.25 18.00 2.06
CA ARG A 221 12.01 18.29 0.65
C ARG A 221 10.55 18.65 0.40
N PRO A 222 10.26 19.57 -0.52
CA PRO A 222 8.88 19.90 -0.85
C PRO A 222 8.13 18.68 -1.41
N PRO A 223 6.82 18.58 -1.17
CA PRO A 223 5.99 17.56 -1.77
C PRO A 223 6.03 17.65 -3.30
N THR A 224 5.86 16.54 -3.98
CA THR A 224 5.86 16.47 -5.45
C THR A 224 4.69 15.64 -5.96
N GLY A 225 4.30 15.85 -7.22
CA GLY A 225 3.26 15.06 -7.88
C GLY A 225 1.91 15.14 -7.18
N TYR A 226 1.35 13.98 -6.83
CA TYR A 226 0.04 13.87 -6.18
C TYR A 226 -0.04 14.65 -4.87
N HIS A 227 0.94 14.47 -3.96
CA HIS A 227 0.95 15.17 -2.67
C HIS A 227 1.03 16.69 -2.81
N ALA A 228 1.80 17.20 -3.79
CA ALA A 228 1.88 18.63 -4.03
C ALA A 228 0.50 19.21 -4.39
N ARG A 229 -0.22 18.57 -5.32
CA ARG A 229 -1.56 19.04 -5.73
C ARG A 229 -2.57 18.98 -4.59
N MET A 230 -2.54 17.91 -3.82
CA MET A 230 -3.42 17.70 -2.68
C MET A 230 -3.21 18.78 -1.60
N PHE A 231 -1.93 19.03 -1.25
CA PHE A 231 -1.60 20.07 -0.27
C PHE A 231 -1.82 21.51 -0.79
N ASP A 232 -1.65 21.74 -2.11
CA ASP A 232 -2.00 23.01 -2.75
C ASP A 232 -3.51 23.24 -2.69
N ALA A 233 -4.32 22.25 -3.04
CA ALA A 233 -5.78 22.32 -2.96
C ALA A 233 -6.26 22.63 -1.52
N MET A 234 -5.64 21.99 -0.51
CA MET A 234 -5.96 22.25 0.88
C MET A 234 -5.61 23.70 1.29
N ARG A 235 -4.42 24.18 0.96
CA ARG A 235 -4.00 25.57 1.26
C ARG A 235 -4.88 26.63 0.61
N GLU A 236 -5.44 26.32 -0.54
CA GLU A 236 -6.29 27.20 -1.34
C GLU A 236 -7.78 27.05 -1.02
N GLY A 237 -8.16 26.18 -0.05
CA GLY A 237 -9.56 25.92 0.31
C GLY A 237 -10.37 25.21 -0.79
N ARG A 238 -9.70 24.47 -1.68
CA ARG A 238 -10.30 23.79 -2.85
C ARG A 238 -10.32 22.26 -2.72
N MET A 239 -10.34 21.74 -1.47
CA MET A 239 -10.33 20.29 -1.23
C MET A 239 -11.53 19.58 -1.84
N ALA A 240 -12.74 20.16 -1.77
CA ALA A 240 -13.94 19.57 -2.36
C ALA A 240 -13.82 19.47 -3.88
N GLU A 241 -13.37 20.52 -4.56
CA GLU A 241 -13.14 20.50 -6.02
C GLU A 241 -12.07 19.47 -6.41
N HIS A 242 -11.02 19.36 -5.60
CA HIS A 242 -9.97 18.37 -5.84
C HIS A 242 -10.48 16.95 -5.64
N TYR A 243 -11.25 16.70 -4.58
CA TYR A 243 -11.90 15.41 -4.35
C TYR A 243 -12.81 15.04 -5.52
N ASP A 244 -13.69 15.95 -5.94
CA ASP A 244 -14.61 15.73 -7.07
C ASP A 244 -13.85 15.38 -8.37
N SER A 245 -12.69 15.99 -8.59
CA SER A 245 -11.82 15.70 -9.75
C SER A 245 -11.18 14.30 -9.73
N LEU A 246 -11.20 13.61 -8.58
CA LEU A 246 -10.70 12.25 -8.41
C LEU A 246 -11.80 11.18 -8.53
N LEU A 247 -13.06 11.58 -8.40
CA LEU A 247 -14.20 10.67 -8.56
C LEU A 247 -14.34 10.26 -10.02
N VAL A 248 -14.69 9.01 -10.23
CA VAL A 248 -14.95 8.47 -11.57
C VAL A 248 -16.46 8.46 -11.81
N SER A 249 -16.91 9.23 -12.78
CA SER A 249 -18.31 9.32 -13.19
C SER A 249 -18.79 8.02 -13.86
N ASP A 250 -20.12 7.85 -14.00
CA ASP A 250 -20.68 6.68 -14.68
C ASP A 250 -20.27 6.61 -16.15
N ALA A 251 -20.19 7.77 -16.84
CA ALA A 251 -19.72 7.83 -18.22
C ALA A 251 -18.25 7.41 -18.38
N GLU A 252 -17.40 7.81 -17.43
CA GLU A 252 -15.99 7.38 -17.40
C GLU A 252 -15.84 5.90 -17.06
N LEU A 253 -16.71 5.36 -16.20
CA LEU A 253 -16.75 3.92 -15.92
C LEU A 253 -17.10 3.12 -17.17
N GLU A 254 -18.17 3.53 -17.90
CA GLU A 254 -18.58 2.86 -19.13
C GLU A 254 -17.48 2.93 -20.20
N ALA A 255 -16.87 4.09 -20.40
CA ALA A 255 -15.77 4.25 -21.33
C ALA A 255 -14.53 3.42 -20.92
N GLY A 256 -14.18 3.42 -19.63
CA GLY A 256 -13.05 2.65 -19.11
C GLY A 256 -13.25 1.13 -19.18
N ARG A 257 -14.50 0.66 -19.00
CA ARG A 257 -14.85 -0.75 -19.26
C ARG A 257 -14.76 -1.11 -20.72
N ALA A 258 -15.27 -0.24 -21.61
CA ALA A 258 -15.27 -0.47 -23.05
C ALA A 258 -13.86 -0.56 -23.65
N ASP A 259 -12.91 0.23 -23.15
CA ASP A 259 -11.51 0.22 -23.61
C ASP A 259 -10.58 -0.64 -22.73
N GLY A 260 -11.12 -1.29 -21.69
CA GLY A 260 -10.40 -2.21 -20.83
C GLY A 260 -9.52 -1.55 -19.78
N ARG A 261 -9.51 -0.22 -19.63
CA ARG A 261 -8.76 0.46 -18.56
C ARG A 261 -9.31 0.22 -17.17
N LEU A 262 -10.61 -0.10 -17.09
CA LEU A 262 -11.31 -0.39 -15.85
C LEU A 262 -11.94 -1.77 -15.91
N VAL A 263 -11.91 -2.48 -14.79
CA VAL A 263 -12.42 -3.85 -14.63
C VAL A 263 -13.31 -3.93 -13.39
N ASP A 264 -14.48 -4.55 -13.54
CA ASP A 264 -15.34 -4.86 -12.41
C ASP A 264 -14.68 -5.92 -11.53
N ASP A 265 -14.62 -5.67 -10.22
CA ASP A 265 -14.06 -6.58 -9.25
C ASP A 265 -14.87 -6.50 -7.93
N THR A 266 -15.76 -7.45 -7.75
CA THR A 266 -16.70 -7.49 -6.63
C THR A 266 -16.24 -8.44 -5.50
N ARG A 267 -15.09 -9.07 -5.65
CA ARG A 267 -14.63 -10.14 -4.76
C ARG A 267 -14.61 -9.73 -3.29
N LEU A 268 -14.08 -8.54 -2.97
CA LEU A 268 -14.03 -8.07 -1.60
C LEU A 268 -15.43 -7.76 -1.06
N ARG A 269 -16.28 -7.07 -1.84
CA ARG A 269 -17.68 -6.81 -1.47
C ARG A 269 -18.41 -8.09 -1.09
N ASP A 270 -18.29 -9.10 -1.95
CA ASP A 270 -19.02 -10.35 -1.78
C ASP A 270 -18.49 -11.13 -0.55
N ALA A 271 -17.16 -11.11 -0.30
CA ALA A 271 -16.59 -11.66 0.92
C ALA A 271 -17.04 -10.90 2.18
N LEU A 272 -17.02 -9.58 2.17
CA LEU A 272 -17.46 -8.78 3.32
C LEU A 272 -18.96 -8.97 3.62
N ARG A 273 -19.80 -9.13 2.61
CA ARG A 273 -21.23 -9.46 2.80
C ARG A 273 -21.43 -10.77 3.55
N LEU A 274 -20.60 -11.79 3.26
CA LEU A 274 -20.65 -13.07 3.98
C LEU A 274 -20.23 -12.93 5.45
N LEU A 275 -19.38 -11.97 5.77
CA LEU A 275 -18.87 -11.72 7.11
C LEU A 275 -19.73 -10.74 7.92
N ARG A 276 -20.78 -10.14 7.34
CA ARG A 276 -21.66 -9.20 8.06
C ARG A 276 -22.50 -9.92 9.12
N ALA A 277 -22.49 -9.35 10.32
CA ALA A 277 -23.36 -9.76 11.40
C ALA A 277 -24.78 -9.13 11.26
N PRO A 278 -25.83 -9.73 11.85
CA PRO A 278 -27.18 -9.20 11.77
C PRO A 278 -27.36 -7.79 12.37
N ASP A 279 -26.52 -7.39 13.29
CA ASP A 279 -26.50 -6.07 13.93
C ASP A 279 -25.78 -4.99 13.12
N GLY A 280 -25.26 -5.35 11.95
CA GLY A 280 -24.54 -4.45 11.04
C GLY A 280 -23.03 -4.41 11.22
N GLY A 281 -22.48 -5.04 12.27
CA GLY A 281 -21.05 -5.25 12.46
C GLY A 281 -20.51 -6.42 11.64
N PHE A 282 -19.38 -7.01 12.08
CA PHE A 282 -18.79 -8.18 11.46
C PHE A 282 -18.68 -9.35 12.44
N LEU A 283 -18.78 -10.56 11.90
CA LEU A 283 -18.62 -11.81 12.63
C LEU A 283 -17.15 -12.03 12.99
N PHE A 284 -16.90 -12.52 14.19
CA PHE A 284 -15.59 -13.02 14.56
C PHE A 284 -15.28 -14.34 13.85
N PRO A 285 -13.99 -14.72 13.71
CA PRO A 285 -13.60 -15.92 12.96
C PRO A 285 -14.27 -17.21 13.43
N ALA A 286 -14.60 -17.34 14.72
CA ALA A 286 -15.28 -18.51 15.26
C ALA A 286 -16.72 -18.69 14.76
N ASP A 287 -17.40 -17.59 14.41
CA ASP A 287 -18.81 -17.55 14.02
C ASP A 287 -19.00 -17.29 12.52
N ALA A 288 -17.92 -16.91 11.83
CA ALA A 288 -17.95 -16.53 10.43
C ALA A 288 -17.91 -17.77 9.50
N PRO A 289 -18.62 -17.73 8.36
CA PRO A 289 -18.45 -18.75 7.34
C PRO A 289 -17.04 -18.68 6.73
N ALA A 290 -16.51 -19.84 6.34
CA ALA A 290 -15.21 -19.88 5.66
C ALA A 290 -15.26 -19.10 4.34
N LEU A 291 -14.29 -18.22 4.13
CA LEU A 291 -14.11 -17.54 2.86
C LEU A 291 -13.54 -18.52 1.83
N ALA A 292 -14.00 -18.43 0.59
CA ALA A 292 -13.50 -19.22 -0.51
C ALA A 292 -12.59 -18.36 -1.40
N PHE A 293 -11.42 -18.89 -1.69
CA PHE A 293 -10.46 -18.29 -2.62
C PHE A 293 -10.25 -19.26 -3.78
N PRO A 294 -11.10 -19.19 -4.83
CA PRO A 294 -11.05 -20.18 -5.92
C PRO A 294 -9.72 -20.08 -6.66
N THR A 295 -9.19 -21.25 -7.02
CA THR A 295 -8.00 -21.34 -7.88
C THR A 295 -8.32 -20.67 -9.22
N PRO A 296 -7.51 -19.68 -9.65
CA PRO A 296 -7.72 -19.01 -10.93
C PRO A 296 -7.68 -20.01 -12.11
N THR A 297 -8.48 -19.74 -13.12
CA THR A 297 -8.39 -20.42 -14.41
C THR A 297 -7.09 -20.06 -15.13
N LEU A 298 -6.70 -20.83 -16.15
CA LEU A 298 -5.53 -20.52 -16.97
C LEU A 298 -5.65 -19.17 -17.68
N VAL A 299 -6.87 -18.76 -18.05
CA VAL A 299 -7.11 -17.46 -18.69
C VAL A 299 -6.90 -16.34 -17.68
N GLU A 300 -7.47 -16.45 -16.48
CA GLU A 300 -7.27 -15.48 -15.40
C GLU A 300 -5.82 -15.37 -14.96
N ASP A 301 -5.08 -16.47 -14.96
CA ASP A 301 -3.64 -16.44 -14.67
C ASP A 301 -2.83 -15.78 -15.80
N ALA A 302 -3.19 -16.01 -17.05
CA ALA A 302 -2.55 -15.34 -18.19
C ALA A 302 -2.79 -13.84 -18.16
N ASP A 303 -4.03 -13.39 -17.94
CA ASP A 303 -4.40 -11.98 -17.83
C ASP A 303 -3.69 -11.34 -16.63
N TYR A 304 -3.64 -12.03 -15.50
CA TYR A 304 -2.92 -11.55 -14.32
C TYR A 304 -1.42 -11.41 -14.55
N ALA A 305 -0.80 -12.34 -15.27
CA ALA A 305 0.62 -12.27 -15.59
C ALA A 305 0.94 -11.04 -16.45
N VAL A 306 0.06 -10.72 -17.42
CA VAL A 306 0.17 -9.49 -18.24
C VAL A 306 0.02 -8.25 -17.36
N GLU A 307 -0.99 -8.22 -16.48
CA GLU A 307 -1.17 -7.10 -15.57
C GLU A 307 0.00 -6.94 -14.59
N ALA A 308 0.56 -8.05 -14.06
CA ALA A 308 1.71 -7.99 -13.16
C ALA A 308 2.99 -7.51 -13.87
N ALA A 309 3.12 -7.71 -15.18
CA ALA A 309 4.25 -7.21 -15.96
C ALA A 309 4.33 -5.67 -15.98
N VAL A 310 3.20 -4.98 -15.82
CA VAL A 310 3.15 -3.51 -15.73
C VAL A 310 4.00 -2.96 -14.57
N LEU A 311 4.26 -3.76 -13.53
CA LEU A 311 5.14 -3.37 -12.44
C LEU A 311 6.55 -3.02 -12.92
N GLY A 312 7.09 -3.80 -13.86
CA GLY A 312 8.40 -3.54 -14.46
C GLY A 312 8.41 -2.25 -15.28
N GLU A 313 7.40 -2.04 -16.09
CA GLU A 313 7.25 -0.82 -16.89
C GLU A 313 7.09 0.42 -16.01
N ALA A 314 6.25 0.34 -14.99
CA ALA A 314 6.05 1.43 -14.04
C ALA A 314 7.33 1.77 -13.26
N ASP A 315 8.15 0.77 -12.93
CA ASP A 315 9.45 0.99 -12.29
C ASP A 315 10.41 1.75 -13.23
N VAL A 316 10.46 1.37 -14.49
CA VAL A 316 11.29 2.05 -15.51
C VAL A 316 10.84 3.50 -15.67
N VAL A 317 9.55 3.77 -15.83
CA VAL A 317 9.01 5.12 -15.94
C VAL A 317 9.32 5.97 -14.70
N ARG A 318 9.21 5.39 -13.50
CA ARG A 318 9.59 6.08 -12.25
C ARG A 318 11.08 6.43 -12.19
N LEU A 319 11.94 5.51 -12.61
CA LEU A 319 13.39 5.72 -12.65
C LEU A 319 13.78 6.80 -13.67
N GLN A 320 13.20 6.78 -14.87
CA GLN A 320 13.41 7.80 -15.90
C GLN A 320 13.02 9.20 -15.38
N ARG A 321 11.83 9.36 -14.82
CA ARG A 321 11.39 10.64 -14.23
C ARG A 321 12.29 11.14 -13.11
N ARG A 322 12.83 10.22 -12.31
CA ARG A 322 13.79 10.56 -11.25
C ARG A 322 15.11 11.03 -11.86
N LEU A 323 15.59 10.36 -12.89
CA LEU A 323 16.78 10.74 -13.64
C LEU A 323 16.64 12.14 -14.23
N ASP A 324 15.58 12.41 -15.00
CA ASP A 324 15.28 13.71 -15.58
C ASP A 324 15.21 14.83 -14.53
N THR A 325 14.69 14.50 -13.34
CA THR A 325 14.62 15.46 -12.23
C THR A 325 16.01 15.76 -11.66
N LEU A 326 16.85 14.75 -11.53
CA LEU A 326 18.23 14.92 -11.07
C LEU A 326 19.07 15.68 -12.09
N GLU A 327 18.91 15.40 -13.38
CA GLU A 327 19.58 16.12 -14.47
C GLU A 327 19.20 17.61 -14.50
N ARG A 328 17.89 17.90 -14.37
CA ARG A 328 17.41 19.30 -14.27
C ARG A 328 17.97 20.03 -13.04
N ARG A 329 18.07 19.36 -11.90
CA ARG A 329 18.69 19.93 -10.69
C ARG A 329 20.18 20.18 -10.89
N LEU A 330 20.88 19.22 -11.48
CA LEU A 330 22.31 19.34 -11.79
C LEU A 330 22.55 20.53 -12.71
N ALA A 331 21.81 20.63 -13.82
CA ALA A 331 21.86 21.75 -14.75
C ALA A 331 21.59 23.10 -14.04
N SER A 332 20.64 23.15 -13.11
CA SER A 332 20.35 24.37 -12.33
C SER A 332 21.48 24.77 -11.38
N ILE A 333 22.19 23.79 -10.82
CA ILE A 333 23.36 24.02 -9.97
C ILE A 333 24.53 24.50 -10.84
N GLU A 334 24.75 23.86 -11.98
CA GLU A 334 25.78 24.24 -12.94
C GLU A 334 25.64 25.68 -13.42
N LEU A 335 24.43 26.12 -13.70
CA LEU A 335 24.11 27.49 -14.10
C LEU A 335 24.34 28.53 -12.98
N ARG A 336 24.29 28.10 -11.71
CA ARG A 336 24.53 28.98 -10.53
C ARG A 336 25.98 29.04 -10.10
N LEU A 337 26.83 28.10 -10.53
CA LEU A 337 28.24 28.09 -10.17
C LEU A 337 29.03 29.08 -11.04
N PRO A 338 29.89 29.92 -10.45
CA PRO A 338 30.83 30.73 -11.23
C PRO A 338 31.65 29.83 -12.17
N ASN A 339 31.79 30.22 -13.43
CA ASN A 339 32.43 29.44 -14.49
C ASN A 339 33.81 28.83 -14.10
N ARG A 340 34.52 29.42 -13.17
CA ARG A 340 35.81 28.91 -12.67
C ARG A 340 35.67 27.68 -11.76
N VAL A 341 34.63 27.63 -10.93
CA VAL A 341 34.38 26.52 -10.00
C VAL A 341 33.82 25.33 -10.77
N TYR A 342 32.93 25.60 -11.74
CA TYR A 342 32.37 24.60 -12.63
C TYR A 342 33.45 23.87 -13.42
N ARG A 343 34.40 24.60 -14.06
CA ARG A 343 35.49 23.99 -14.83
C ARG A 343 36.39 23.11 -13.97
N LYS A 344 36.65 23.48 -12.70
CA LYS A 344 37.46 22.67 -11.78
C LYS A 344 36.71 21.40 -11.32
N ALA A 345 35.41 21.50 -11.00
CA ALA A 345 34.58 20.37 -10.59
C ALA A 345 34.39 19.38 -11.74
N SER A 346 34.06 19.87 -12.94
CA SER A 346 33.90 19.05 -14.14
C SER A 346 35.20 18.34 -14.55
N ALA A 347 36.35 19.00 -14.44
CA ALA A 347 37.64 18.38 -14.72
C ALA A 347 38.01 17.30 -13.67
N ALA A 348 37.67 17.51 -12.40
CA ALA A 348 37.85 16.52 -11.35
C ALA A 348 36.93 15.29 -11.54
N ALA A 349 35.67 15.50 -11.86
CA ALA A 349 34.71 14.43 -12.16
C ALA A 349 35.12 13.59 -13.38
N LYS A 350 35.58 14.24 -14.46
CA LYS A 350 36.12 13.53 -15.63
C LYS A 350 37.37 12.70 -15.32
N ARG A 351 38.20 13.16 -14.36
CA ARG A 351 39.37 12.39 -13.92
C ARG A 351 39.02 11.16 -13.09
N VAL A 352 37.95 11.22 -12.31
CA VAL A 352 37.42 10.09 -11.52
C VAL A 352 36.75 9.08 -12.45
N LEU A 353 35.82 9.53 -13.30
CA LEU A 353 35.09 8.65 -14.24
C LEU A 353 35.99 8.07 -15.36
N GLY A 354 37.07 8.76 -15.73
CA GLY A 354 38.02 8.27 -16.72
C GLY A 354 39.05 7.27 -16.18
N ARG A 355 39.09 7.04 -14.86
CA ARG A 355 39.97 6.02 -14.26
C ARG A 355 39.33 4.64 -14.18
N ASP A 356 38.01 4.54 -14.18
CA ASP A 356 37.32 3.25 -14.13
C ASP A 356 37.12 2.60 -15.53
N GLY A 357 37.50 3.32 -16.60
CA GLY A 357 37.41 2.81 -17.99
C GLY A 357 38.68 2.17 -18.54
N ARG A 358 39.70 1.93 -17.71
CA ARG A 358 40.94 1.24 -18.11
C ARG A 358 41.36 0.24 -17.04
N ALA A 359 40.60 -0.79 -16.87
CA ALA A 359 41.03 -2.08 -16.36
C ALA A 359 40.17 -3.12 -17.04
N GLU A 360 40.81 -3.85 -17.94
CA GLU A 360 40.28 -5.09 -18.52
C GLU A 360 39.98 -6.11 -17.43
#